data_fd8f9c2b0a4f34d546c19d38df645bcc
#
_entry.id   fd8f9c2b0a4f34d546c19d38df645bcc
#
_cell.length_a   1.000
_cell.length_b   1.000
_cell.length_c   1.000
_cell.angle_alpha   90.00
_cell.angle_beta   90.00
_cell.angle_gamma   90.00
#
_symmetry.space_group_name_H-M   'P 1'
#
loop_
_entity.id
_entity.type
_entity.pdbx_description
1 polymer ?
#
loop_
_entity_poly.entity_id
_entity_poly.type
_entity_poly.pdbx_seq_one_letter_code
_entity_poly.pdbx_strand_id
1 'polypeptide(L)'
;IKKYLESKKNYAIKKGIKEKNILIDPGIGFGKNDQHNLKMLRDLALLHSLKSHILIGASRKSIIGRITKTKPSERLPGSISLAIASVVKGVKFLRVHDVKETKQALTIWDQI
;
A
#
# COMPACT_ATOMS: atom_id res chain seq x y z
N ILE A 1 -0.88 -0.20 -14.64
CA ILE A 1 -1.83 -0.42 -13.54
C ILE A 1 -2.71 0.80 -13.27
N LYS A 2 -2.18 1.98 -13.43
CA LYS A 2 -2.95 3.22 -13.24
C LYS A 2 -4.20 3.25 -14.12
N LYS A 3 -4.07 2.91 -15.40
CA LYS A 3 -5.21 2.87 -16.34
C LYS A 3 -6.27 1.88 -15.88
N TYR A 4 -5.86 0.72 -15.39
CA TYR A 4 -6.77 -0.29 -14.88
C TYR A 4 -7.55 0.23 -13.67
N LEU A 5 -6.87 0.85 -12.71
CA LEU A 5 -7.50 1.41 -11.52
C LEU A 5 -8.44 2.56 -11.86
N GLU A 6 -8.04 3.41 -12.79
CA GLU A 6 -8.88 4.50 -13.28
C GLU A 6 -10.18 3.97 -13.89
N SER A 7 -10.07 2.94 -14.74
CA SER A 7 -11.24 2.30 -15.34
C SER A 7 -12.18 1.73 -14.28
N LYS A 8 -11.63 1.07 -13.26
CA LYS A 8 -12.43 0.50 -12.17
C LYS A 8 -13.10 1.58 -11.32
N LYS A 9 -12.38 2.65 -11.04
CA LYS A 9 -12.94 3.79 -10.30
C LYS A 9 -14.09 4.42 -11.08
N ASN A 10 -13.91 4.67 -12.37
CA ASN A 10 -14.95 5.26 -13.23
C ASN A 10 -16.18 4.35 -13.29
N TYR A 11 -15.99 3.05 -13.35
CA TYR A 11 -17.09 2.09 -13.32
C TYR A 11 -17.86 2.19 -12.00
N ALA A 12 -17.16 2.27 -10.87
CA ALA A 12 -17.80 2.38 -9.56
C ALA A 12 -18.62 3.67 -9.44
N ILE A 13 -18.08 4.79 -9.90
CA ILE A 13 -18.79 6.08 -9.91
C ILE A 13 -20.04 6.00 -10.78
N LYS A 14 -19.92 5.41 -11.96
CA LYS A 14 -21.04 5.23 -12.88
C LYS A 14 -22.16 4.39 -12.26
N LYS A 15 -21.81 3.45 -11.38
CA LYS A 15 -22.77 2.59 -10.67
C LYS A 15 -23.33 3.24 -9.40
N GLY A 16 -22.97 4.49 -9.10
CA GLY A 16 -23.56 5.25 -8.01
C GLY A 16 -22.73 5.38 -6.75
N ILE A 17 -21.47 4.89 -6.75
CA ILE A 17 -20.59 5.06 -5.60
C ILE A 17 -19.98 6.47 -5.66
N LYS A 18 -20.06 7.20 -4.56
CA LYS A 18 -19.50 8.55 -4.47
C LYS A 18 -17.97 8.49 -4.47
N GLU A 19 -17.31 9.41 -5.18
CA GLU A 19 -15.86 9.45 -5.28
C GLU A 19 -15.18 9.42 -3.90
N LYS A 20 -15.72 10.16 -2.93
CA LYS A 20 -15.16 10.21 -1.58
C LYS A 20 -15.17 8.87 -0.83
N ASN A 21 -15.96 7.92 -1.32
CA ASN A 21 -16.09 6.58 -0.71
C ASN A 21 -15.26 5.53 -1.43
N ILE A 22 -14.36 5.94 -2.32
CA ILE A 22 -13.54 5.02 -3.10
C ILE A 22 -12.08 5.12 -2.64
N LEU A 23 -11.50 3.99 -2.28
CA LEU A 23 -10.06 3.84 -2.04
C LEU A 23 -9.44 3.09 -3.21
N ILE A 24 -8.21 3.42 -3.52
CA ILE A 24 -7.43 2.76 -4.57
C ILE A 24 -6.42 1.81 -3.91
N ASP A 25 -6.52 0.52 -4.21
CA ASP A 25 -5.57 -0.49 -3.74
C ASP A 25 -4.85 -1.09 -4.95
N PRO A 26 -3.56 -0.81 -5.14
CA PRO A 26 -2.82 -1.34 -6.28
C PRO A 26 -2.52 -2.85 -6.20
N GLY A 27 -2.83 -3.49 -5.08
CA GLY A 27 -2.73 -4.95 -4.98
C GLY A 27 -1.32 -5.48 -4.87
N ILE A 28 -0.54 -4.98 -3.92
CA ILE A 28 0.82 -5.49 -3.66
C ILE A 28 0.74 -6.99 -3.40
N GLY A 29 1.53 -7.78 -4.14
CA GLY A 29 1.61 -9.23 -4.00
C GLY A 29 0.60 -10.02 -4.81
N PHE A 30 -0.36 -9.37 -5.45
CA PHE A 30 -1.39 -10.07 -6.24
C PHE A 30 -1.02 -10.10 -7.72
N GLY A 31 -0.72 -11.31 -8.25
CA GLY A 31 -0.45 -11.50 -9.67
C GLY A 31 0.76 -10.77 -10.21
N LYS A 32 1.68 -10.35 -9.35
CA LYS A 32 2.87 -9.60 -9.71
C LYS A 32 4.13 -10.28 -9.21
N ASN A 33 5.23 -10.13 -9.95
CA ASN A 33 6.54 -10.55 -9.45
C ASN A 33 7.12 -9.45 -8.54
N ASP A 34 8.25 -9.74 -7.90
CA ASP A 34 8.87 -8.81 -6.95
C ASP A 34 9.30 -7.49 -7.60
N GLN A 35 9.79 -7.54 -8.83
CA GLN A 35 10.20 -6.33 -9.55
C GLN A 35 9.00 -5.42 -9.82
N HIS A 36 7.86 -6.01 -10.20
CA HIS A 36 6.62 -5.25 -10.40
C HIS A 36 6.13 -4.63 -9.09
N ASN A 37 6.20 -5.39 -8.00
CA ASN A 37 5.79 -4.89 -6.68
C ASN A 37 6.68 -3.73 -6.20
N LEU A 38 7.99 -3.86 -6.36
CA LEU A 38 8.93 -2.80 -5.99
C LEU A 38 8.74 -1.55 -6.83
N LYS A 39 8.55 -1.74 -8.14
CA LYS A 39 8.27 -0.60 -9.04
C LYS A 39 7.00 0.12 -8.63
N MET A 40 5.94 -0.63 -8.33
CA MET A 40 4.69 -0.05 -7.89
C MET A 40 4.85 0.75 -6.59
N LEU A 41 5.60 0.21 -5.63
CA LEU A 41 5.87 0.91 -4.37
C LEU A 41 6.70 2.18 -4.60
N ARG A 42 7.67 2.14 -5.51
CA ARG A 42 8.45 3.34 -5.87
C ARG A 42 7.58 4.41 -6.50
N ASP A 43 6.62 4.00 -7.33
CA ASP A 43 5.81 4.89 -8.16
C ASP A 43 4.44 5.21 -7.56
N LEU A 44 4.22 4.92 -6.27
CA LEU A 44 2.92 5.15 -5.62
C LEU A 44 2.39 6.57 -5.82
N ALA A 45 3.29 7.56 -5.82
CA ALA A 45 2.89 8.96 -5.98
C ALA A 45 2.16 9.22 -7.31
N LEU A 46 2.42 8.39 -8.33
CA LEU A 46 1.75 8.54 -9.63
C LEU A 46 0.24 8.25 -9.54
N LEU A 47 -0.19 7.49 -8.53
CA LEU A 47 -1.61 7.15 -8.35
C LEU A 47 -2.42 8.31 -7.77
N HIS A 48 -1.78 9.36 -7.25
CA HIS A 48 -2.50 10.51 -6.69
C HIS A 48 -3.33 11.25 -7.73
N SER A 49 -2.96 11.16 -9.02
CA SER A 49 -3.75 11.77 -10.09
C SER A 49 -5.14 11.13 -10.24
N LEU A 50 -5.38 9.96 -9.64
CA LEU A 50 -6.70 9.32 -9.63
C LEU A 50 -7.65 9.97 -8.63
N LYS A 51 -7.16 10.90 -7.80
CA LYS A 51 -7.98 11.70 -6.85
C LYS A 51 -8.77 10.86 -5.85
N SER A 52 -8.21 9.73 -5.43
CA SER A 52 -8.73 8.92 -4.34
C SER A 52 -7.59 8.60 -3.39
N HIS A 53 -7.91 8.38 -2.12
CA HIS A 53 -6.89 7.91 -1.19
C HIS A 53 -6.43 6.52 -1.58
N ILE A 54 -5.15 6.25 -1.31
CA ILE A 54 -4.52 4.97 -1.61
C ILE A 54 -4.48 4.13 -0.35
N LEU A 55 -4.82 2.86 -0.48
CA LEU A 55 -4.67 1.85 0.56
C LEU A 55 -3.56 0.88 0.13
N ILE A 56 -2.66 0.57 1.06
CA ILE A 56 -1.59 -0.41 0.84
C ILE A 56 -1.71 -1.54 1.86
N GLY A 57 -1.69 -2.78 1.38
CA GLY A 57 -1.66 -3.97 2.20
C GLY A 57 -0.41 -4.80 1.90
N ALA A 58 0.72 -4.43 2.48
CA ALA A 58 2.00 -5.10 2.26
C ALA A 58 2.49 -5.90 3.47
N SER A 59 1.76 -5.86 4.59
CA SER A 59 2.15 -6.47 5.85
C SER A 59 2.40 -7.98 5.71
N ARG A 60 3.54 -8.43 6.18
CA ARG A 60 3.98 -9.84 6.20
C ARG A 60 4.00 -10.52 4.83
N LYS A 61 3.92 -9.76 3.75
CA LYS A 61 3.86 -10.36 2.42
C LYS A 61 5.18 -11.01 2.01
N SER A 62 5.07 -12.00 1.13
CA SER A 62 6.20 -12.84 0.73
C SER A 62 7.36 -12.04 0.10
N ILE A 63 7.10 -10.89 -0.48
CA ILE A 63 8.16 -10.03 -1.00
C ILE A 63 9.16 -9.64 0.11
N ILE A 64 8.67 -9.36 1.32
CA ILE A 64 9.55 -9.08 2.46
C ILE A 64 10.44 -10.27 2.75
N GLY A 65 9.83 -11.46 2.80
CA GLY A 65 10.56 -12.70 3.09
C GLY A 65 11.61 -13.03 2.04
N ARG A 66 11.32 -12.78 0.76
CA ARG A 66 12.27 -13.05 -0.31
C ARG A 66 13.46 -12.09 -0.27
N ILE A 67 13.23 -10.83 0.01
CA ILE A 67 14.31 -9.82 0.09
C ILE A 67 15.15 -10.00 1.33
N THR A 68 14.52 -10.23 2.49
CA THR A 68 15.22 -10.31 3.78
C THR A 68 15.59 -11.74 4.19
N LYS A 69 15.09 -12.74 3.44
CA LYS A 69 15.28 -14.18 3.76
C LYS A 69 14.73 -14.52 5.14
N THR A 70 13.49 -14.08 5.41
CA THR A 70 12.84 -14.27 6.69
C THR A 70 11.54 -15.04 6.57
N LYS A 71 11.17 -15.73 7.65
CA LYS A 71 9.87 -16.40 7.81
C LYS A 71 8.77 -15.35 8.05
N PRO A 72 7.49 -15.70 7.83
CA PRO A 72 6.39 -14.79 8.14
C PRO A 72 6.42 -14.20 9.55
N SER A 73 6.83 -14.98 10.54
CA SER A 73 6.93 -14.52 11.93
C SER A 73 8.07 -13.52 12.18
N GLU A 74 8.95 -13.34 11.21
CA GLU A 74 10.13 -12.48 11.31
C GLU A 74 10.02 -11.23 10.43
N ARG A 75 8.85 -10.97 9.86
CA ARG A 75 8.66 -9.92 8.86
C ARG A 75 8.16 -8.59 9.41
N LEU A 76 8.06 -8.45 10.74
CA LEU A 76 7.56 -7.22 11.35
C LEU A 76 8.40 -5.99 10.99
N PRO A 77 9.75 -6.01 11.11
CA PRO A 77 10.53 -4.84 10.73
C PRO A 77 10.35 -4.44 9.25
N GLY A 78 10.30 -5.41 8.35
CA GLY A 78 10.05 -5.17 6.93
C GLY A 78 8.66 -4.59 6.68
N SER A 79 7.65 -5.12 7.38
CA SER A 79 6.28 -4.62 7.29
C SER A 79 6.19 -3.16 7.73
N ILE A 80 6.84 -2.80 8.82
CA ILE A 80 6.88 -1.43 9.33
C ILE A 80 7.61 -0.52 8.35
N SER A 81 8.72 -0.97 7.78
CA SER A 81 9.46 -0.22 6.78
C SER A 81 8.59 0.12 5.58
N LEU A 82 7.84 -0.86 5.07
CA LEU A 82 6.92 -0.65 3.95
C LEU A 82 5.77 0.29 4.32
N ALA A 83 5.29 0.22 5.56
CA ALA A 83 4.24 1.13 6.04
C ALA A 83 4.73 2.58 6.03
N ILE A 84 5.91 2.83 6.59
CA ILE A 84 6.51 4.17 6.64
C ILE A 84 6.79 4.67 5.22
N ALA A 85 7.41 3.85 4.38
CA ALA A 85 7.70 4.22 2.99
C ALA A 85 6.42 4.59 2.24
N SER A 86 5.34 3.86 2.47
CA SER A 86 4.04 4.14 1.85
C SER A 86 3.48 5.48 2.31
N VAL A 87 3.54 5.76 3.60
CA VAL A 87 3.05 7.03 4.17
C VAL A 87 3.85 8.21 3.63
N VAL A 88 5.17 8.07 3.51
CA VAL A 88 6.03 9.11 2.91
C VAL A 88 5.59 9.44 1.48
N LYS A 89 5.07 8.45 0.76
CA LYS A 89 4.56 8.63 -0.61
C LYS A 89 3.09 9.06 -0.66
N GLY A 90 2.50 9.42 0.46
CA GLY A 90 1.15 9.98 0.52
C GLY A 90 0.02 9.00 0.73
N VAL A 91 0.33 7.75 1.05
CA VAL A 91 -0.70 6.74 1.37
C VAL A 91 -1.37 7.10 2.69
N LYS A 92 -2.70 7.02 2.71
CA LYS A 92 -3.51 7.38 3.89
C LYS A 92 -4.11 6.17 4.61
N PHE A 93 -4.15 5.02 3.98
CA PHE A 93 -4.75 3.81 4.54
C PHE A 93 -3.79 2.64 4.43
N LEU A 94 -3.56 1.97 5.54
CA LEU A 94 -2.70 0.80 5.61
C LEU A 94 -3.50 -0.36 6.19
N ARG A 95 -3.47 -1.51 5.52
CA ARG A 95 -4.02 -2.75 6.06
C ARG A 95 -2.86 -3.56 6.61
N VAL A 96 -2.84 -3.75 7.92
CA VAL A 96 -1.71 -4.38 8.61
C VAL A 96 -2.18 -5.45 9.60
N HIS A 97 -1.31 -6.41 9.90
CA HIS A 97 -1.56 -7.40 10.95
C HIS A 97 -1.19 -6.85 12.33
N ASP A 98 -0.09 -6.11 12.39
CA ASP A 98 0.51 -5.63 13.65
C ASP A 98 0.15 -4.17 13.87
N VAL A 99 -1.10 -3.91 14.24
CA VAL A 99 -1.65 -2.55 14.34
C VAL A 99 -0.92 -1.73 15.39
N LYS A 100 -0.71 -2.30 16.57
CA LYS A 100 -0.05 -1.60 17.69
C LYS A 100 1.36 -1.14 17.32
N GLU A 101 2.15 -2.06 16.78
CA GLU A 101 3.54 -1.81 16.41
C GLU A 101 3.62 -0.80 15.25
N THR A 102 2.76 -0.95 14.26
CA THR A 102 2.70 -0.02 13.12
C THR A 102 2.29 1.37 13.57
N LYS A 103 1.29 1.48 14.43
CA LYS A 103 0.83 2.76 14.96
C LYS A 103 1.93 3.46 15.75
N GLN A 104 2.66 2.73 16.59
CA GLN A 104 3.78 3.29 17.34
C GLN A 104 4.83 3.87 16.39
N ALA A 105 5.21 3.11 15.36
CA ALA A 105 6.21 3.55 14.39
C ALA A 105 5.78 4.80 13.66
N LEU A 106 4.51 4.86 13.22
CA LEU A 106 3.98 6.03 12.50
C LEU A 106 3.84 7.25 13.43
N THR A 107 3.51 7.04 14.70
CA THR A 107 3.41 8.13 15.67
C THR A 107 4.78 8.79 15.86
N ILE A 108 5.84 8.01 15.95
CA ILE A 108 7.20 8.54 16.04
C ILE A 108 7.59 9.25 14.75
N TRP A 109 7.30 8.63 13.61
CA TRP A 109 7.59 9.23 12.30
C TRP A 109 6.94 10.60 12.16
N ASP A 110 5.70 10.75 12.61
CA ASP A 110 4.95 12.00 12.50
C ASP A 110 5.58 13.15 13.30
N GLN A 111 6.46 12.86 14.26
CA GLN A 111 7.16 13.87 15.06
C GLN A 111 8.43 14.40 14.36
N ILE A 112 8.87 13.76 13.33
CA ILE A 112 10.09 14.08 12.60
C ILE A 112 9.77 14.90 11.35
#